data_b853a948048fc268fce3deafd3ee0722
#
_entry.id   b853a948048fc268fce3deafd3ee0722
#
_cell.length_a   1.000
_cell.length_b   1.000
_cell.length_c   1.000
_cell.angle_alpha   90.00
_cell.angle_beta   90.00
_cell.angle_gamma   90.00
#
_symmetry.space_group_name_H-M   'P 1'
#
loop_
_entity.id
_entity.type
_entity.pdbx_description
1 polymer ?
#
loop_
_entity_poly.entity_id
_entity_poly.type
_entity_poly.pdbx_seq_one_letter_code
_entity_poly.pdbx_strand_id
1 'polypeptide(L)'
;MEEQSRTNQTNRQLHIYHGILGLIIAGIIIFLSPLGSVLGLYGTGVNELLLFACAILIAKTAGADLKKVFPLQTPTFRQTAGTVILWIASMILMTVATLIMTVLFPTEVGEVSSGLMSAFLSVPLEMRILIIVILPAICEEMIFRGLFLHSLLRPKIMRQRKWIPIIISGLVFGAFHGNP
;
A
#
# COMPACT_ATOMS: atom_id res chain seq x y z
N MET A 1 2.06 40.93 -10.00
CA MET A 1 2.16 40.12 -8.77
C MET A 1 1.27 38.88 -8.79
N GLU A 2 0.01 38.92 -9.28
CA GLU A 2 -0.87 37.75 -9.39
C GLU A 2 -0.39 36.68 -10.38
N GLU A 3 0.22 37.10 -11.50
CA GLU A 3 0.69 36.15 -12.53
C GLU A 3 1.94 35.37 -12.07
N GLN A 4 2.82 35.96 -11.28
CA GLN A 4 3.94 35.30 -10.62
C GLN A 4 3.48 34.37 -9.50
N SER A 5 2.38 34.70 -8.82
CA SER A 5 1.75 33.81 -7.81
C SER A 5 1.15 32.57 -8.47
N ARG A 6 0.50 32.70 -9.63
CA ARG A 6 -0.06 31.57 -10.39
C ARG A 6 1.02 30.68 -11.00
N THR A 7 2.13 31.25 -11.47
CA THR A 7 3.28 30.49 -12.01
C THR A 7 4.00 29.70 -10.89
N ASN A 8 4.10 30.25 -9.69
CA ASN A 8 4.67 29.53 -8.54
C ASN A 8 3.76 28.41 -8.01
N GLN A 9 2.44 28.51 -8.16
CA GLN A 9 1.52 27.44 -7.80
C GLN A 9 1.55 26.25 -8.78
N THR A 10 1.93 26.48 -10.05
CA THR A 10 2.02 25.40 -11.06
C THR A 10 3.24 24.51 -10.89
N ASN A 11 4.29 24.94 -10.17
CA ASN A 11 5.52 24.16 -9.97
C ASN A 11 5.52 23.23 -8.74
N ARG A 12 4.53 23.33 -7.87
CA ARG A 12 4.40 22.46 -6.68
C ARG A 12 3.50 21.26 -6.99
N GLN A 13 4.05 20.27 -7.66
CA GLN A 13 3.29 19.08 -8.07
C GLN A 13 4.05 17.80 -7.78
N LEU A 14 3.31 16.77 -7.40
CA LEU A 14 3.85 15.44 -7.22
C LEU A 14 4.44 14.96 -8.56
N HIS A 15 5.73 14.64 -8.60
CA HIS A 15 6.41 14.07 -9.76
C HIS A 15 6.66 12.57 -9.54
N ILE A 16 6.97 11.82 -10.60
CA ILE A 16 7.20 10.38 -10.56
C ILE A 16 8.32 10.01 -9.56
N TYR A 17 9.34 10.83 -9.42
CA TYR A 17 10.43 10.57 -8.48
C TYR A 17 9.98 10.60 -6.99
N HIS A 18 8.95 11.36 -6.64
CA HIS A 18 8.38 11.32 -5.29
C HIS A 18 7.69 9.98 -5.01
N GLY A 19 7.00 9.42 -6.02
CA GLY A 19 6.43 8.08 -5.91
C GLY A 19 7.50 7.01 -5.78
N ILE A 20 8.57 7.09 -6.58
CA ILE A 20 9.71 6.17 -6.50
C ILE A 20 10.42 6.30 -5.14
N LEU A 21 10.65 7.52 -4.66
CA LEU A 21 11.21 7.77 -3.33
C LEU A 21 10.35 7.13 -2.24
N GLY A 22 9.02 7.28 -2.33
CA GLY A 22 8.08 6.64 -1.41
C GLY A 22 8.21 5.12 -1.40
N LEU A 23 8.36 4.48 -2.57
CA LEU A 23 8.57 3.03 -2.68
C LEU A 23 9.93 2.59 -2.10
N ILE A 24 11.00 3.34 -2.34
CA ILE A 24 12.33 3.03 -1.78
C ILE A 24 12.26 3.09 -0.24
N ILE A 25 11.67 4.14 0.32
CA ILE A 25 11.50 4.27 1.77
C ILE A 25 10.60 3.15 2.31
N ALA A 26 9.50 2.83 1.62
CA ALA A 26 8.64 1.72 1.99
C ALA A 26 9.40 0.38 2.01
N GLY A 27 10.22 0.11 0.98
CA GLY A 27 11.07 -1.06 0.94
C GLY A 27 12.07 -1.12 2.11
N ILE A 28 12.70 0.00 2.46
CA ILE A 28 13.59 0.08 3.62
C ILE A 28 12.83 -0.22 4.92
N ILE A 29 11.64 0.37 5.10
CA ILE A 29 10.83 0.16 6.31
C ILE A 29 10.36 -1.30 6.40
N ILE A 30 9.85 -1.88 5.31
CA ILE A 30 9.28 -3.23 5.34
C ILE A 30 10.36 -4.31 5.45
N PHE A 31 11.43 -4.23 4.66
CA PHE A 31 12.40 -5.32 4.55
C PHE A 31 13.64 -5.15 5.44
N LEU A 32 14.01 -3.94 5.84
CA LEU A 32 15.22 -3.67 6.60
C LEU A 32 14.96 -3.20 8.03
N SER A 33 13.71 -2.89 8.40
CA SER A 33 13.39 -2.48 9.77
C SER A 33 13.48 -3.68 10.73
N PRO A 34 14.22 -3.57 11.82
CA PRO A 34 14.29 -4.63 12.84
C PRO A 34 13.06 -4.66 13.74
N LEU A 35 12.11 -3.73 13.59
CA LEU A 35 10.99 -3.60 14.51
C LEU A 35 10.09 -4.84 14.55
N GLY A 36 9.86 -5.48 13.40
CA GLY A 36 9.10 -6.73 13.34
C GLY A 36 9.76 -7.87 14.10
N SER A 37 11.09 -8.02 14.02
CA SER A 37 11.82 -9.05 14.73
C SER A 37 11.96 -8.77 16.24
N VAL A 38 12.04 -7.49 16.64
CA VAL A 38 12.21 -7.08 18.04
C VAL A 38 10.89 -7.00 18.80
N LEU A 39 9.85 -6.45 18.15
CA LEU A 39 8.55 -6.16 18.77
C LEU A 39 7.42 -7.06 18.26
N GLY A 40 7.74 -8.04 17.40
CA GLY A 40 6.74 -8.91 16.77
C GLY A 40 5.67 -8.12 16.03
N LEU A 41 4.42 -8.49 16.19
CA LEU A 41 3.30 -7.86 15.50
C LEU A 41 3.14 -6.36 15.81
N TYR A 42 3.49 -5.92 17.00
CA TYR A 42 3.50 -4.49 17.33
C TYR A 42 4.52 -3.71 16.49
N GLY A 43 5.67 -4.31 16.20
CA GLY A 43 6.68 -3.72 15.31
C GLY A 43 6.16 -3.55 13.88
N THR A 44 5.37 -4.49 13.39
CA THR A 44 4.67 -4.35 12.10
C THR A 44 3.72 -3.14 12.14
N GLY A 45 2.94 -2.99 13.20
CA GLY A 45 2.07 -1.81 13.37
C GLY A 45 2.84 -0.49 13.37
N VAL A 46 4.01 -0.44 14.00
CA VAL A 46 4.88 0.75 13.96
C VAL A 46 5.39 1.01 12.54
N ASN A 47 5.79 -0.03 11.80
CA ASN A 47 6.20 0.11 10.40
C ASN A 47 5.08 0.71 9.54
N GLU A 48 3.83 0.29 9.72
CA GLU A 48 2.67 0.86 9.03
C GLU A 48 2.52 2.36 9.33
N LEU A 49 2.62 2.76 10.59
CA LEU A 49 2.56 4.17 10.97
C LEU A 49 3.72 5.00 10.39
N LEU A 50 4.91 4.43 10.27
CA LEU A 50 6.04 5.06 9.59
C LEU A 50 5.76 5.23 8.09
N LEU A 51 5.16 4.24 7.42
CA LEU A 51 4.74 4.34 6.01
C LEU A 51 3.74 5.48 5.83
N PHE A 52 2.74 5.56 6.69
CA PHE A 52 1.75 6.64 6.69
C PHE A 52 2.41 8.01 6.84
N ALA A 53 3.27 8.18 7.85
CA ALA A 53 3.98 9.43 8.10
C ALA A 53 4.87 9.83 6.92
N CYS A 54 5.58 8.88 6.32
CA CYS A 54 6.42 9.11 5.14
C CYS A 54 5.60 9.54 3.92
N ALA A 55 4.45 8.91 3.66
CA ALA A 55 3.58 9.30 2.56
C ALA A 55 3.12 10.76 2.68
N ILE A 56 2.67 11.15 3.87
CA ILE A 56 2.25 12.53 4.14
C ILE A 56 3.43 13.50 4.02
N LEU A 57 4.59 13.15 4.57
CA LEU A 57 5.77 14.00 4.55
C LEU A 57 6.25 14.27 3.11
N ILE A 58 6.35 13.22 2.29
CA ILE A 58 6.74 13.34 0.88
C ILE A 58 5.73 14.20 0.12
N ALA A 59 4.43 13.98 0.30
CA ALA A 59 3.40 14.77 -0.37
C ALA A 59 3.46 16.25 0.05
N LYS A 60 3.66 16.54 1.35
CA LYS A 60 3.80 17.90 1.87
C LYS A 60 5.07 18.60 1.35
N THR A 61 6.21 17.92 1.36
CA THR A 61 7.49 18.49 0.88
C THR A 61 7.46 18.76 -0.62
N ALA A 62 6.75 17.91 -1.38
CA ALA A 62 6.45 18.15 -2.79
C ALA A 62 5.50 19.33 -3.02
N GLY A 63 4.89 19.89 -1.97
CA GLY A 63 3.87 20.94 -2.06
C GLY A 63 2.57 20.47 -2.71
N ALA A 64 2.28 19.18 -2.65
CA ALA A 64 1.08 18.59 -3.21
C ALA A 64 -0.16 18.86 -2.34
N ASP A 65 -1.31 18.99 -2.97
CA ASP A 65 -2.60 19.07 -2.28
C ASP A 65 -2.97 17.69 -1.72
N LEU A 66 -2.88 17.53 -0.40
CA LEU A 66 -3.13 16.25 0.27
C LEU A 66 -4.54 15.69 -0.02
N LYS A 67 -5.56 16.55 -0.16
CA LYS A 67 -6.93 16.11 -0.47
C LYS A 67 -7.04 15.54 -1.89
N LYS A 68 -6.15 15.94 -2.79
CA LYS A 68 -6.10 15.40 -4.17
C LYS A 68 -5.25 14.15 -4.27
N VAL A 69 -4.18 14.07 -3.47
CA VAL A 69 -3.28 12.90 -3.43
C VAL A 69 -3.93 11.76 -2.67
N PHE A 70 -4.61 12.07 -1.56
CA PHE A 70 -5.29 11.12 -0.69
C PHE A 70 -6.79 11.45 -0.60
N PRO A 71 -7.56 11.19 -1.66
CA PRO A 71 -8.97 11.53 -1.70
C PRO A 71 -9.78 10.57 -0.81
N LEU A 72 -10.18 11.04 0.38
CA LEU A 72 -11.13 10.34 1.23
C LEU A 72 -12.54 10.71 0.77
N GLN A 73 -13.15 9.86 -0.03
CA GLN A 73 -14.51 10.04 -0.54
C GLN A 73 -15.38 8.86 -0.11
N THR A 74 -16.63 9.15 0.24
CA THR A 74 -17.62 8.09 0.49
C THR A 74 -17.88 7.32 -0.80
N PRO A 75 -17.72 5.97 -0.79
CA PRO A 75 -17.94 5.19 -1.99
C PRO A 75 -19.43 5.17 -2.37
N THR A 76 -19.72 5.14 -3.64
CA THR A 76 -21.07 4.91 -4.15
C THR A 76 -21.46 3.43 -3.96
N PHE A 77 -22.76 3.13 -3.93
CA PHE A 77 -23.26 1.76 -3.84
C PHE A 77 -22.63 0.83 -4.90
N ARG A 78 -22.49 1.31 -6.16
CA ARG A 78 -21.87 0.51 -7.24
C ARG A 78 -20.40 0.20 -6.96
N GLN A 79 -19.65 1.16 -6.42
CA GLN A 79 -18.26 0.96 -6.02
C GLN A 79 -18.17 -0.06 -4.89
N THR A 80 -19.00 0.07 -3.86
CA THR A 80 -19.04 -0.89 -2.74
C THR A 80 -19.40 -2.29 -3.22
N ALA A 81 -20.44 -2.43 -4.02
CA ALA A 81 -20.85 -3.73 -4.58
C ALA A 81 -19.73 -4.34 -5.45
N GLY A 82 -19.10 -3.54 -6.32
CA GLY A 82 -17.98 -3.99 -7.13
C GLY A 82 -16.78 -4.43 -6.27
N THR A 83 -16.46 -3.71 -5.21
CA THR A 83 -15.38 -4.08 -4.28
C THR A 83 -15.69 -5.40 -3.57
N VAL A 84 -16.93 -5.62 -3.12
CA VAL A 84 -17.34 -6.87 -2.47
C VAL A 84 -17.22 -8.06 -3.44
N ILE A 85 -17.66 -7.90 -4.70
CA ILE A 85 -17.54 -8.94 -5.72
C ILE A 85 -16.05 -9.26 -5.99
N LEU A 86 -15.21 -8.25 -6.17
CA LEU A 86 -13.77 -8.43 -6.36
C LEU A 86 -13.12 -9.09 -5.14
N TRP A 87 -13.53 -8.72 -3.94
CA TRP A 87 -13.03 -9.35 -2.72
C TRP A 87 -13.38 -10.84 -2.65
N ILE A 88 -14.63 -11.22 -2.95
CA ILE A 88 -15.04 -12.64 -3.01
C ILE A 88 -14.23 -13.38 -4.08
N ALA A 89 -14.08 -12.79 -5.28
CA ALA A 89 -13.29 -13.40 -6.35
C ALA A 89 -11.81 -13.58 -5.96
N SER A 90 -11.22 -12.60 -5.27
CA SER A 90 -9.84 -12.71 -4.77
C SER A 90 -9.69 -13.77 -3.69
N MET A 91 -10.69 -13.93 -2.80
CA MET A 91 -10.69 -15.01 -1.80
C MET A 91 -10.68 -16.40 -2.46
N ILE A 92 -11.51 -16.60 -3.49
CA ILE A 92 -11.54 -17.85 -4.25
C ILE A 92 -10.18 -18.11 -4.91
N LEU A 93 -9.62 -17.10 -5.59
CA LEU A 93 -8.31 -17.21 -6.25
C LEU A 93 -7.20 -17.53 -5.26
N MET A 94 -7.16 -16.83 -4.13
CA MET A 94 -6.20 -17.08 -3.04
C MET A 94 -6.33 -18.50 -2.50
N THR A 95 -7.54 -18.99 -2.28
CA THR A 95 -7.77 -20.37 -1.80
C THR A 95 -7.22 -21.39 -2.81
N VAL A 96 -7.52 -21.21 -4.10
CA VAL A 96 -6.99 -22.11 -5.15
C VAL A 96 -5.46 -22.05 -5.21
N ALA A 97 -4.87 -20.85 -5.16
CA ALA A 97 -3.42 -20.70 -5.15
C ALA A 97 -2.78 -21.36 -3.93
N THR A 98 -3.37 -21.19 -2.73
CA THR A 98 -2.88 -21.83 -1.50
C THR A 98 -2.95 -23.34 -1.60
N LEU A 99 -4.04 -23.90 -2.13
CA LEU A 99 -4.17 -25.35 -2.33
C LEU A 99 -3.08 -25.89 -3.28
N ILE A 100 -2.84 -25.22 -4.39
CA ILE A 100 -1.77 -25.58 -5.32
C ILE A 100 -0.40 -25.52 -4.61
N MET A 101 -0.11 -24.44 -3.89
CA MET A 101 1.15 -24.29 -3.15
C MET A 101 1.31 -25.35 -2.06
N THR A 102 0.23 -25.71 -1.34
CA THR A 102 0.26 -26.78 -0.33
C THR A 102 0.59 -28.15 -0.95
N VAL A 103 0.15 -28.39 -2.18
CA VAL A 103 0.49 -29.64 -2.89
C VAL A 103 1.94 -29.65 -3.37
N LEU A 104 2.44 -28.50 -3.89
CA LEU A 104 3.77 -28.38 -4.45
C LEU A 104 4.86 -28.22 -3.40
N PHE A 105 4.56 -27.51 -2.30
CA PHE A 105 5.49 -27.10 -1.26
C PHE A 105 4.88 -27.26 0.14
N PRO A 106 4.56 -28.51 0.56
CA PRO A 106 3.80 -28.74 1.80
C PRO A 106 4.56 -28.32 3.07
N THR A 107 5.86 -28.50 3.09
CA THR A 107 6.71 -28.15 4.24
C THR A 107 6.79 -26.63 4.43
N GLU A 108 7.09 -25.91 3.36
CA GLU A 108 7.26 -24.45 3.34
C GLU A 108 5.93 -23.75 3.69
N VAL A 109 4.82 -24.23 3.13
CA VAL A 109 3.49 -23.69 3.47
C VAL A 109 3.13 -23.98 4.93
N GLY A 110 3.49 -25.17 5.44
CA GLY A 110 3.29 -25.51 6.83
C GLY A 110 4.07 -24.63 7.80
N GLU A 111 5.35 -24.39 7.53
CA GLU A 111 6.21 -23.51 8.34
C GLU A 111 5.71 -22.05 8.34
N VAL A 112 5.41 -21.50 7.16
CA VAL A 112 4.87 -20.13 7.02
C VAL A 112 3.54 -20.01 7.77
N SER A 113 2.63 -20.97 7.61
CA SER A 113 1.32 -20.94 8.26
C SER A 113 1.44 -21.00 9.78
N SER A 114 2.31 -21.87 10.31
CA SER A 114 2.54 -21.98 11.76
C SER A 114 3.21 -20.74 12.34
N GLY A 115 4.16 -20.14 11.63
CA GLY A 115 4.81 -18.90 12.01
C GLY A 115 3.82 -17.73 12.07
N LEU A 116 2.99 -17.57 11.04
CA LEU A 116 1.94 -16.54 11.02
C LEU A 116 0.92 -16.76 12.15
N MET A 117 0.47 -18.00 12.36
CA MET A 117 -0.49 -18.31 13.42
C MET A 117 0.08 -17.98 14.80
N SER A 118 1.34 -18.33 15.07
CA SER A 118 1.99 -18.02 16.34
C SER A 118 2.12 -16.50 16.56
N ALA A 119 2.49 -15.76 15.52
CA ALA A 119 2.56 -14.30 15.57
C ALA A 119 1.18 -13.68 15.82
N PHE A 120 0.13 -14.18 15.16
CA PHE A 120 -1.23 -13.69 15.37
C PHE A 120 -1.74 -13.98 16.79
N LEU A 121 -1.49 -15.17 17.31
CA LEU A 121 -1.94 -15.54 18.66
C LEU A 121 -1.16 -14.85 19.77
N SER A 122 -0.03 -14.23 19.46
CA SER A 122 0.81 -13.52 20.46
C SER A 122 0.19 -12.22 20.98
N VAL A 123 -0.85 -11.69 20.33
CA VAL A 123 -1.48 -10.41 20.69
C VAL A 123 -3.00 -10.53 20.79
N PRO A 124 -3.68 -9.64 21.56
CA PRO A 124 -5.14 -9.62 21.68
C PRO A 124 -5.84 -9.41 20.34
N LEU A 125 -7.08 -9.88 20.21
CA LEU A 125 -7.85 -9.83 18.96
C LEU A 125 -8.00 -8.40 18.41
N GLU A 126 -8.26 -7.44 19.29
CA GLU A 126 -8.42 -6.03 18.91
C GLU A 126 -7.16 -5.48 18.24
N MET A 127 -6.00 -5.85 18.79
CA MET A 127 -4.70 -5.44 18.23
C MET A 127 -4.41 -6.14 16.91
N ARG A 128 -4.81 -7.41 16.74
CA ARG A 128 -4.71 -8.10 15.43
C ARG A 128 -5.52 -7.37 14.37
N ILE A 129 -6.78 -7.05 14.67
CA ILE A 129 -7.64 -6.31 13.73
C ILE A 129 -7.03 -4.96 13.40
N LEU A 130 -6.54 -4.23 14.39
CA LEU A 130 -5.90 -2.94 14.16
C LEU A 130 -4.65 -3.05 13.28
N ILE A 131 -3.73 -3.95 13.63
CA ILE A 131 -2.40 -4.02 13.01
C ILE A 131 -2.42 -4.73 11.65
N ILE A 132 -3.26 -5.76 11.48
CA ILE A 132 -3.25 -6.58 10.26
C ILE A 132 -4.30 -6.13 9.25
N VAL A 133 -5.37 -5.47 9.70
CA VAL A 133 -6.47 -5.09 8.81
C VAL A 133 -6.54 -3.57 8.62
N ILE A 134 -6.68 -2.82 9.71
CA ILE A 134 -6.99 -1.39 9.63
C ILE A 134 -5.76 -0.58 9.21
N LEU A 135 -4.61 -0.79 9.87
CA LEU A 135 -3.40 -0.02 9.56
C LEU A 135 -2.91 -0.27 8.13
N PRO A 136 -2.71 -1.51 7.65
CA PRO A 136 -2.29 -1.73 6.27
C PRO A 136 -3.30 -1.17 5.26
N ALA A 137 -4.60 -1.36 5.48
CA ALA A 137 -5.64 -0.85 4.59
C ALA A 137 -5.57 0.68 4.41
N ILE A 138 -5.08 1.43 5.39
CA ILE A 138 -4.94 2.89 5.30
C ILE A 138 -3.52 3.25 4.81
N CYS A 139 -2.49 2.71 5.47
CA CYS A 139 -1.11 3.15 5.29
C CYS A 139 -0.55 2.74 3.93
N GLU A 140 -0.78 1.50 3.52
CA GLU A 140 -0.36 1.00 2.22
C GLU A 140 -1.13 1.69 1.08
N GLU A 141 -2.44 1.93 1.23
CA GLU A 141 -3.22 2.69 0.25
C GLU A 141 -2.63 4.09 0.03
N MET A 142 -2.14 4.73 1.08
CA MET A 142 -1.53 6.06 0.97
C MET A 142 -0.20 6.02 0.20
N ILE A 143 0.65 5.01 0.42
CA ILE A 143 1.90 4.86 -0.33
C ILE A 143 1.63 4.45 -1.78
N PHE A 144 0.89 3.35 -1.99
CA PHE A 144 0.79 2.72 -3.31
C PHE A 144 -0.22 3.43 -4.21
N ARG A 145 -1.40 3.79 -3.71
CA ARG A 145 -2.44 4.44 -4.52
C ARG A 145 -2.42 5.95 -4.40
N GLY A 146 -2.19 6.48 -3.22
CA GLY A 146 -2.07 7.91 -3.02
C GLY A 146 -0.81 8.48 -3.64
N LEU A 147 0.36 8.08 -3.15
CA LEU A 147 1.63 8.69 -3.58
C LEU A 147 2.12 8.12 -4.92
N PHE A 148 2.30 6.80 -5.02
CA PHE A 148 2.93 6.17 -6.19
C PHE A 148 2.04 6.22 -7.42
N LEU A 149 0.84 5.66 -7.39
CA LEU A 149 -0.07 5.67 -8.54
C LEU A 149 -0.41 7.09 -8.99
N HIS A 150 -0.66 8.01 -8.03
CA HIS A 150 -0.93 9.40 -8.37
C HIS A 150 0.25 10.06 -9.09
N SER A 151 1.48 9.77 -8.69
CA SER A 151 2.69 10.27 -9.36
C SER A 151 2.85 9.70 -10.78
N LEU A 152 2.50 8.42 -10.99
CA LEU A 152 2.52 7.77 -12.30
C LEU A 152 1.47 8.33 -13.26
N LEU A 153 0.34 8.80 -12.77
CA LEU A 153 -0.73 9.37 -13.59
C LEU A 153 -0.45 10.80 -14.07
N ARG A 154 0.62 11.45 -13.61
CA ARG A 154 0.98 12.83 -13.98
C ARG A 154 1.38 13.01 -15.44
N PRO A 155 2.28 12.20 -16.05
CA PRO A 155 2.61 12.35 -17.45
C PRO A 155 1.37 12.20 -18.33
N LYS A 156 1.22 13.10 -19.33
CA LYS A 156 0.07 13.12 -20.24
C LYS A 156 -0.19 11.75 -20.88
N ILE A 157 0.87 11.05 -21.29
CA ILE A 157 0.77 9.73 -21.91
C ILE A 157 0.20 8.68 -20.95
N MET A 158 0.61 8.68 -19.67
CA MET A 158 0.13 7.76 -18.66
C MET A 158 -1.33 8.06 -18.28
N ARG A 159 -1.71 9.34 -18.27
CA ARG A 159 -3.09 9.77 -18.02
C ARG A 159 -4.04 9.38 -19.15
N GLN A 160 -3.56 9.31 -20.39
CA GLN A 160 -4.34 8.83 -21.53
C GLN A 160 -4.50 7.30 -21.52
N ARG A 161 -3.49 6.57 -21.02
CA ARG A 161 -3.47 5.10 -20.92
C ARG A 161 -3.53 4.67 -19.44
N LYS A 162 -4.57 5.04 -18.73
CA LYS A 162 -4.72 4.85 -17.27
C LYS A 162 -4.50 3.41 -16.80
N TRP A 163 -4.78 2.43 -17.64
CA TRP A 163 -4.58 1.01 -17.33
C TRP A 163 -3.09 0.65 -17.09
N ILE A 164 -2.15 1.35 -17.75
CA ILE A 164 -0.70 1.09 -17.58
C ILE A 164 -0.24 1.40 -16.15
N PRO A 165 -0.41 2.64 -15.61
CA PRO A 165 -0.03 2.92 -14.23
C PRO A 165 -0.80 2.09 -13.20
N ILE A 166 -2.04 1.69 -13.48
CA ILE A 166 -2.80 0.80 -12.59
C ILE A 166 -2.14 -0.59 -12.52
N ILE A 167 -1.79 -1.19 -13.66
CA ILE A 167 -1.09 -2.48 -13.69
C ILE A 167 0.28 -2.37 -13.01
N ILE A 168 1.08 -1.34 -13.34
CA ILE A 168 2.39 -1.14 -12.71
C ILE A 168 2.24 -1.03 -11.18
N SER A 169 1.31 -0.22 -10.71
CA SER A 169 1.07 -0.06 -9.27
C SER A 169 0.62 -1.37 -8.61
N GLY A 170 -0.23 -2.15 -9.27
CA GLY A 170 -0.68 -3.45 -8.79
C GLY A 170 0.45 -4.49 -8.73
N LEU A 171 1.31 -4.55 -9.76
CA LEU A 171 2.47 -5.46 -9.78
C LEU A 171 3.49 -5.09 -8.69
N VAL A 172 3.77 -3.80 -8.52
CA VAL A 172 4.67 -3.33 -7.45
C VAL A 172 4.08 -3.65 -6.08
N PHE A 173 2.79 -3.40 -5.86
CA PHE A 173 2.10 -3.74 -4.63
C PHE A 173 2.16 -5.25 -4.33
N GLY A 174 1.89 -6.10 -5.35
CA GLY A 174 2.02 -7.54 -5.23
C GLY A 174 3.45 -8.00 -4.90
N ALA A 175 4.47 -7.37 -5.51
CA ALA A 175 5.87 -7.67 -5.22
C ALA A 175 6.28 -7.34 -3.77
N PHE A 176 5.69 -6.32 -3.15
CA PHE A 176 5.90 -6.00 -1.73
C PHE A 176 5.26 -7.03 -0.79
N HIS A 177 4.25 -7.77 -1.25
CA HIS A 177 3.59 -8.84 -0.49
C HIS A 177 4.14 -10.23 -0.80
N GLY A 178 4.85 -10.39 -1.92
CA GLY A 178 5.54 -11.61 -2.30
C GLY A 178 6.81 -11.79 -1.48
N ASN A 179 6.65 -12.05 -0.20
CA ASN A 179 7.79 -12.43 0.64
C ASN A 179 8.24 -13.84 0.23
N PRO A 180 9.52 -14.05 -0.14
CA PRO A 180 10.06 -15.39 -0.39
C PRO A 180 10.15 -16.20 0.89
#